data_b5adb0992eb25f21f292abaf8b4ffbd8
#
_entry.id   b5adb0992eb25f21f292abaf8b4ffbd8
#
_cell.length_a   1.000
_cell.length_b   1.000
_cell.length_c   1.000
_cell.angle_alpha   90.00
_cell.angle_beta   90.00
_cell.angle_gamma   90.00
#
_symmetry.space_group_name_H-M   'P 1'
#
loop_
_entity.id
_entity.type
_entity.pdbx_description
1 polymer ?
#
loop_
_entity_poly.entity_id
_entity_poly.type
_entity_poly.pdbx_seq_one_letter_code
_entity_poly.pdbx_strand_id
1 'polypeptide(L)'
;VRDRFKNLGRQDFVNYFGNLFEKYFAELLGCTLDKNEYEKIPEEKEKRADWKICCGKHKILVEQKSAIMRLSAKQQGTDVSAIKSFAVKTVIKAMRQLERTENDFGAGKYIKIILLYEDYLKPEILEQIMDMPECDVENDNYYWLATISEMERLLTVAKNDRKKFDDIICDKVDRELHHSLAGKS
;
A
#
# COMPACT_ATOMS: atom_id res chain seq x y z
N VAL A 1 -25.68 -6.65 11.20
CA VAL A 1 -24.59 -5.80 10.64
C VAL A 1 -25.17 -4.79 9.66
N ARG A 2 -26.00 -5.21 8.68
CA ARG A 2 -26.55 -4.36 7.61
C ARG A 2 -27.37 -3.16 8.10
N ASP A 3 -28.11 -3.31 9.19
CA ASP A 3 -29.00 -2.26 9.73
C ASP A 3 -28.28 -1.19 10.55
N ARG A 4 -27.11 -1.52 11.14
CA ARG A 4 -26.27 -0.54 11.84
C ARG A 4 -25.68 0.51 10.90
N PHE A 5 -25.47 0.18 9.64
CA PHE A 5 -24.86 1.07 8.65
C PHE A 5 -25.86 1.91 7.85
N LYS A 6 -27.16 1.60 7.93
CA LYS A 6 -28.19 2.39 7.26
C LYS A 6 -28.32 3.83 7.81
N ASN A 7 -27.93 4.05 9.04
CA ASN A 7 -28.04 5.33 9.74
C ASN A 7 -26.75 6.16 9.72
N LEU A 8 -25.62 5.59 9.24
CA LEU A 8 -24.38 6.33 9.07
C LEU A 8 -24.38 6.99 7.70
N GLY A 9 -24.12 8.29 7.65
CA GLY A 9 -23.82 8.98 6.42
C GLY A 9 -22.66 8.29 5.70
N ARG A 10 -22.64 8.36 4.36
CA ARG A 10 -21.60 7.68 3.55
C ARG A 10 -20.17 8.03 3.99
N GLN A 11 -19.94 9.29 4.39
CA GLN A 11 -18.63 9.75 4.84
C GLN A 11 -18.26 9.15 6.20
N ASP A 12 -19.22 9.04 7.11
CA ASP A 12 -19.00 8.45 8.44
C ASP A 12 -18.66 6.96 8.33
N PHE A 13 -19.29 6.25 7.39
CA PHE A 13 -18.94 4.86 7.11
C PHE A 13 -17.51 4.72 6.58
N VAL A 14 -17.10 5.57 5.63
CA VAL A 14 -15.75 5.54 5.05
C VAL A 14 -14.71 5.84 6.13
N ASN A 15 -14.95 6.84 6.97
CA ASN A 15 -14.05 7.20 8.05
C ASN A 15 -13.95 6.07 9.10
N TYR A 16 -15.09 5.51 9.50
CA TYR A 16 -15.11 4.38 10.43
C TYR A 16 -14.36 3.16 9.89
N PHE A 17 -14.57 2.85 8.62
CA PHE A 17 -13.90 1.73 7.97
C PHE A 17 -12.39 1.97 7.85
N GLY A 18 -11.97 3.20 7.53
CA GLY A 18 -10.55 3.59 7.52
C GLY A 18 -9.89 3.36 8.86
N ASN A 19 -10.51 3.86 9.94
CA ASN A 19 -10.01 3.68 11.30
C ASN A 19 -9.95 2.20 11.73
N LEU A 20 -10.96 1.41 11.33
CA LEU A 20 -10.97 -0.03 11.61
C LEU A 20 -9.83 -0.76 10.88
N PHE A 21 -9.59 -0.42 9.62
CA PHE A 21 -8.51 -0.99 8.82
C PHE A 21 -7.13 -0.64 9.39
N GLU A 22 -6.95 0.61 9.81
CA GLU A 22 -5.72 1.07 10.46
C GLU A 22 -5.48 0.32 11.78
N LYS A 23 -6.50 0.21 12.63
CA LYS A 23 -6.42 -0.52 13.89
C LYS A 23 -6.10 -1.99 13.68
N TYR A 24 -6.74 -2.63 12.70
CA TYR A 24 -6.48 -4.02 12.36
C TYR A 24 -5.01 -4.24 11.96
N PHE A 25 -4.46 -3.37 11.11
CA PHE A 25 -3.06 -3.49 10.70
C PHE A 25 -2.10 -3.23 11.85
N ALA A 26 -2.41 -2.29 12.75
CA ALA A 26 -1.63 -2.06 13.98
C ALA A 26 -1.61 -3.31 14.89
N GLU A 27 -2.75 -3.98 15.06
CA GLU A 27 -2.83 -5.24 15.81
C GLU A 27 -2.05 -6.37 15.13
N LEU A 28 -2.12 -6.45 13.81
CA LEU A 28 -1.35 -7.43 13.02
C LEU A 28 0.17 -7.23 13.20
N LEU A 29 0.66 -5.99 13.11
CA LEU A 29 2.06 -5.67 13.38
C LEU A 29 2.46 -6.06 14.80
N GLY A 30 1.65 -5.71 15.79
CA GLY A 30 1.91 -6.05 17.19
C GLY A 30 1.90 -7.54 17.51
N CYS A 31 1.17 -8.35 16.71
CA CYS A 31 1.14 -9.80 16.85
C CYS A 31 2.29 -10.52 16.14
N THR A 32 2.96 -9.88 15.19
CA THR A 32 3.92 -10.52 14.27
C THR A 32 5.33 -9.99 14.36
N LEU A 33 5.52 -8.76 14.80
CA LEU A 33 6.80 -8.07 14.88
C LEU A 33 7.08 -7.61 16.31
N ASP A 34 8.36 -7.42 16.62
CA ASP A 34 8.77 -6.80 17.88
C ASP A 34 8.49 -5.29 17.88
N LYS A 35 8.26 -4.71 19.06
CA LYS A 35 7.87 -3.29 19.20
C LYS A 35 8.86 -2.29 18.61
N ASN A 36 10.13 -2.67 18.48
CA ASN A 36 11.19 -1.86 17.89
C ASN A 36 11.32 -2.03 16.37
N GLU A 37 10.58 -2.95 15.78
CA GLU A 37 10.62 -3.23 14.33
C GLU A 37 9.57 -2.44 13.54
N TYR A 38 8.62 -1.79 14.19
CA TYR A 38 7.62 -0.97 13.51
C TYR A 38 7.25 0.27 14.32
N GLU A 39 6.90 1.32 13.62
CA GLU A 39 6.41 2.56 14.20
C GLU A 39 5.29 3.16 13.34
N LYS A 40 4.28 3.72 14.00
CA LYS A 40 3.29 4.56 13.33
C LYS A 40 3.91 5.93 13.12
N ILE A 41 3.89 6.40 11.86
CA ILE A 41 4.40 7.73 11.52
C ILE A 41 3.36 8.76 11.94
N PRO A 42 3.74 9.78 12.75
CA PRO A 42 2.81 10.81 13.17
C PRO A 42 2.22 11.58 11.98
N GLU A 43 0.92 11.86 12.05
CA GLU A 43 0.28 12.76 11.10
C GLU A 43 0.85 14.19 11.26
N GLU A 44 1.28 14.76 10.15
CA GLU A 44 1.72 16.15 10.07
C GLU A 44 0.82 16.94 9.12
N LYS A 45 1.02 18.28 9.03
CA LYS A 45 0.29 19.14 8.08
C LYS A 45 0.42 18.62 6.65
N GLU A 46 1.59 18.08 6.32
CA GLU A 46 1.86 17.43 5.06
C GLU A 46 1.74 15.92 5.23
N LYS A 47 0.88 15.30 4.43
CA LYS A 47 0.57 13.87 4.56
C LYS A 47 1.79 13.01 4.26
N ARG A 48 2.15 12.16 5.22
CA ARG A 48 3.19 11.13 5.17
C ARG A 48 2.57 9.74 5.04
N ALA A 49 3.42 8.73 4.86
CA ALA A 49 3.03 7.34 4.99
C ALA A 49 2.55 7.02 6.42
N ASP A 50 1.76 5.96 6.57
CA ASP A 50 1.17 5.59 7.85
C ASP A 50 2.16 4.86 8.76
N TRP A 51 3.00 3.99 8.20
CA TRP A 51 3.87 3.10 8.96
C TRP A 51 5.27 2.99 8.38
N LYS A 52 6.23 2.83 9.29
CA LYS A 52 7.58 2.38 8.98
C LYS A 52 7.84 1.04 9.66
N ILE A 53 8.39 0.10 8.90
CA ILE A 53 8.74 -1.24 9.36
C ILE A 53 10.22 -1.48 9.07
N CYS A 54 10.96 -1.93 10.09
CA CYS A 54 12.37 -2.33 9.98
C CYS A 54 12.47 -3.79 10.40
N CYS A 55 12.35 -4.71 9.46
CA CYS A 55 12.29 -6.13 9.71
C CYS A 55 13.34 -6.86 8.87
N GLY A 56 14.13 -7.73 9.50
CA GLY A 56 15.27 -8.34 8.84
C GLY A 56 16.26 -7.28 8.35
N LYS A 57 16.67 -7.38 7.09
CA LYS A 57 17.56 -6.37 6.44
C LYS A 57 16.78 -5.27 5.70
N HIS A 58 15.46 -5.29 5.75
CA HIS A 58 14.61 -4.41 4.95
C HIS A 58 14.02 -3.26 5.76
N LYS A 59 13.95 -2.09 5.11
CA LYS A 59 13.21 -0.92 5.55
C LYS A 59 12.02 -0.74 4.64
N ILE A 60 10.83 -0.71 5.21
CA ILE A 60 9.57 -0.68 4.47
C ILE A 60 8.74 0.52 4.94
N LEU A 61 8.20 1.28 4.00
CA LEU A 61 7.16 2.28 4.24
C LEU A 61 5.82 1.73 3.76
N VAL A 62 4.79 1.90 4.56
CA VAL A 62 3.44 1.44 4.22
C VAL A 62 2.47 2.60 4.28
N GLU A 63 1.72 2.79 3.21
CA GLU A 63 0.57 3.68 3.14
C GLU A 63 -0.70 2.87 2.98
N GLN A 64 -1.62 2.98 3.95
CA GLN A 64 -2.89 2.25 3.93
C GLN A 64 -3.97 3.01 3.16
N LYS A 65 -4.67 2.31 2.30
CA LYS A 65 -5.81 2.84 1.56
C LYS A 65 -7.04 1.95 1.77
N SER A 66 -7.95 2.44 2.58
CA SER A 66 -9.26 1.79 2.82
C SER A 66 -10.28 2.09 1.72
N ALA A 67 -9.87 2.74 0.64
CA ALA A 67 -10.75 3.08 -0.46
C ALA A 67 -11.33 1.81 -1.10
N ILE A 68 -12.66 1.77 -1.19
CA ILE A 68 -13.40 0.68 -1.81
C ILE A 68 -13.85 1.14 -3.19
N MET A 69 -13.46 0.43 -4.23
CA MET A 69 -13.93 0.70 -5.57
C MET A 69 -15.44 0.46 -5.67
N ARG A 70 -16.16 1.32 -6.37
CA ARG A 70 -17.62 1.16 -6.56
C ARG A 70 -17.94 -0.17 -7.24
N LEU A 71 -19.02 -0.81 -6.80
CA LEU A 71 -19.45 -2.09 -7.31
C LEU A 71 -19.70 -2.06 -8.84
N SER A 72 -20.21 -0.95 -9.38
CA SER A 72 -20.40 -0.76 -10.81
C SER A 72 -19.09 -0.81 -11.61
N ALA A 73 -18.00 -0.24 -11.08
CA ALA A 73 -16.70 -0.32 -11.72
C ALA A 73 -16.10 -1.74 -11.67
N LYS A 74 -16.44 -2.51 -10.61
CA LYS A 74 -16.03 -3.92 -10.48
C LYS A 74 -16.76 -4.86 -11.43
N GLN A 75 -18.06 -4.65 -11.63
CA GLN A 75 -18.91 -5.57 -12.37
C GLN A 75 -18.83 -5.39 -13.88
N GLN A 76 -18.58 -4.18 -14.34
CA GLN A 76 -18.62 -3.86 -15.77
C GLN A 76 -17.26 -3.82 -16.45
N GLY A 77 -16.14 -3.79 -15.70
CA GLY A 77 -14.78 -3.81 -16.26
C GLY A 77 -14.46 -2.70 -17.29
N THR A 78 -15.45 -1.90 -17.65
CA THR A 78 -15.47 -0.99 -18.79
C THR A 78 -15.50 0.49 -18.40
N ASP A 79 -15.70 0.82 -17.12
CA ASP A 79 -15.66 2.23 -16.69
C ASP A 79 -14.21 2.69 -16.44
N VAL A 80 -13.50 2.92 -17.55
CA VAL A 80 -12.13 3.41 -17.57
C VAL A 80 -12.00 4.71 -16.75
N SER A 81 -13.02 5.56 -16.76
CA SER A 81 -12.99 6.84 -16.04
C SER A 81 -13.04 6.63 -14.52
N ALA A 82 -13.83 5.67 -14.05
CA ALA A 82 -13.89 5.31 -12.63
C ALA A 82 -12.60 4.66 -12.14
N ILE A 83 -12.00 3.79 -12.95
CA ILE A 83 -10.70 3.17 -12.66
C ILE A 83 -9.62 4.26 -12.61
N LYS A 84 -9.55 5.14 -13.61
CA LYS A 84 -8.61 6.26 -13.64
C LYS A 84 -8.79 7.18 -12.44
N SER A 85 -10.01 7.58 -12.12
CA SER A 85 -10.30 8.41 -10.94
C SER A 85 -9.90 7.75 -9.63
N PHE A 86 -10.09 6.43 -9.50
CA PHE A 86 -9.65 5.67 -8.35
C PHE A 86 -8.11 5.61 -8.27
N ALA A 87 -7.45 5.32 -9.38
CA ALA A 87 -5.99 5.28 -9.47
C ALA A 87 -5.36 6.60 -9.01
N VAL A 88 -5.81 7.73 -9.58
CA VAL A 88 -5.29 9.05 -9.22
C VAL A 88 -5.54 9.39 -7.76
N LYS A 89 -6.76 9.20 -7.27
CA LYS A 89 -7.14 9.59 -5.90
C LYS A 89 -6.59 8.67 -4.82
N THR A 90 -6.23 7.45 -5.16
CA THR A 90 -5.83 6.43 -4.19
C THR A 90 -4.36 6.07 -4.35
N VAL A 91 -3.96 5.59 -5.53
CA VAL A 91 -2.62 5.03 -5.74
C VAL A 91 -1.58 6.15 -5.91
N ILE A 92 -1.78 7.08 -6.84
CA ILE A 92 -0.82 8.19 -7.06
C ILE A 92 -0.67 9.04 -5.80
N LYS A 93 -1.77 9.28 -5.09
CA LYS A 93 -1.69 9.98 -3.80
C LYS A 93 -0.88 9.20 -2.77
N ALA A 94 -1.01 7.87 -2.72
CA ALA A 94 -0.21 7.04 -1.83
C ALA A 94 1.28 7.07 -2.21
N MET A 95 1.59 6.99 -3.50
CA MET A 95 2.97 7.11 -4.00
C MET A 95 3.62 8.41 -3.53
N ARG A 96 2.96 9.55 -3.72
CA ARG A 96 3.46 10.87 -3.26
C ARG A 96 3.71 10.93 -1.75
N GLN A 97 2.84 10.30 -0.95
CA GLN A 97 3.01 10.25 0.50
C GLN A 97 4.23 9.40 0.89
N LEU A 98 4.44 8.27 0.22
CA LEU A 98 5.57 7.37 0.42
C LEU A 98 6.90 8.04 0.03
N GLU A 99 6.97 8.72 -1.12
CA GLU A 99 8.17 9.45 -1.54
C GLU A 99 8.53 10.58 -0.59
N ARG A 100 7.53 11.39 -0.23
CA ARG A 100 7.76 12.45 0.75
C ARG A 100 8.34 11.90 2.04
N THR A 101 7.76 10.81 2.55
CA THR A 101 8.21 10.18 3.78
C THR A 101 9.64 9.66 3.66
N GLU A 102 10.00 9.06 2.53
CA GLU A 102 11.37 8.61 2.27
C GLU A 102 12.34 9.79 2.26
N ASN A 103 11.99 10.89 1.59
CA ASN A 103 12.80 12.10 1.55
C ASN A 103 13.00 12.72 2.95
N ASP A 104 11.96 12.73 3.78
CA ASP A 104 12.02 13.25 5.15
C ASP A 104 12.90 12.40 6.08
N PHE A 105 12.92 11.08 5.88
CA PHE A 105 13.76 10.17 6.67
C PHE A 105 15.23 10.12 6.20
N GLY A 106 15.54 10.79 5.08
CA GLY A 106 16.89 10.86 4.53
C GLY A 106 17.31 9.60 3.76
N ALA A 107 18.51 9.63 3.19
CA ALA A 107 18.99 8.63 2.25
C ALA A 107 18.90 7.18 2.79
N GLY A 108 17.98 6.45 2.27
CA GLY A 108 17.81 5.01 2.51
C GLY A 108 16.87 4.46 1.46
N LYS A 109 17.19 3.32 0.88
CA LYS A 109 16.26 2.65 -0.01
C LYS A 109 15.17 1.99 0.83
N TYR A 110 13.96 2.52 0.74
CA TYR A 110 12.79 1.94 1.35
C TYR A 110 12.01 1.15 0.29
N ILE A 111 11.48 0.01 0.70
CA ILE A 111 10.44 -0.68 -0.05
C ILE A 111 9.13 0.05 0.24
N LYS A 112 8.44 0.50 -0.78
CA LYS A 112 7.23 1.31 -0.66
C LYS A 112 6.01 0.44 -0.92
N ILE A 113 5.19 0.22 0.11
CA ILE A 113 3.98 -0.60 0.02
C ILE A 113 2.74 0.28 0.08
N ILE A 114 1.89 0.14 -0.93
CA ILE A 114 0.54 0.68 -0.93
C ILE A 114 -0.38 -0.46 -0.52
N LEU A 115 -0.85 -0.41 0.74
CA LEU A 115 -1.66 -1.46 1.33
C LEU A 115 -3.14 -1.21 1.08
N LEU A 116 -3.74 -2.09 0.30
CA LEU A 116 -5.16 -2.06 -0.04
C LEU A 116 -5.96 -3.05 0.80
N TYR A 117 -7.19 -2.68 1.14
CA TYR A 117 -8.10 -3.60 1.82
C TYR A 117 -8.53 -4.76 0.92
N GLU A 118 -8.79 -4.49 -0.35
CA GLU A 118 -9.28 -5.48 -1.31
C GLU A 118 -8.40 -5.53 -2.56
N ASP A 119 -8.40 -6.71 -3.19
CA ASP A 119 -7.70 -6.99 -4.44
C ASP A 119 -8.52 -6.51 -5.66
N TYR A 120 -8.43 -5.23 -5.98
CA TYR A 120 -9.08 -4.65 -7.19
C TYR A 120 -8.12 -4.27 -8.29
N LEU A 121 -6.88 -4.02 -7.91
CA LEU A 121 -5.86 -3.57 -8.82
C LEU A 121 -4.85 -4.70 -9.00
N LYS A 122 -4.82 -5.23 -10.20
CA LYS A 122 -3.77 -6.18 -10.57
C LYS A 122 -2.43 -5.44 -10.63
N PRO A 123 -1.31 -6.11 -10.35
CA PRO A 123 0.03 -5.51 -10.42
C PRO A 123 0.31 -4.81 -11.76
N GLU A 124 -0.18 -5.37 -12.87
CA GLU A 124 0.00 -4.83 -14.21
C GLU A 124 -0.66 -3.45 -14.40
N ILE A 125 -1.65 -3.12 -13.59
CA ILE A 125 -2.29 -1.80 -13.60
C ILE A 125 -1.36 -0.74 -13.00
N LEU A 126 -0.42 -1.11 -12.15
CA LEU A 126 0.51 -0.16 -11.54
C LEU A 126 1.38 0.53 -12.59
N GLU A 127 1.90 -0.23 -13.56
CA GLU A 127 2.67 0.32 -14.69
C GLU A 127 1.83 1.33 -15.49
N GLN A 128 0.58 0.96 -15.80
CA GLN A 128 -0.35 1.86 -16.49
C GLN A 128 -0.67 3.12 -15.70
N ILE A 129 -0.71 3.03 -14.37
CA ILE A 129 -0.91 4.19 -13.49
C ILE A 129 0.33 5.09 -13.49
N MET A 130 1.53 4.51 -13.49
CA MET A 130 2.78 5.26 -13.53
C MET A 130 2.97 5.99 -14.86
N ASP A 131 2.43 5.45 -15.96
CA ASP A 131 2.42 6.09 -17.28
C ASP A 131 1.37 7.21 -17.45
N MET A 132 0.52 7.43 -16.44
CA MET A 132 -0.50 8.50 -16.51
C MET A 132 0.15 9.88 -16.40
N PRO A 133 -0.34 10.89 -17.16
CA PRO A 133 0.16 12.26 -17.06
C PRO A 133 0.02 12.88 -15.66
N GLU A 134 -0.92 12.37 -14.88
CA GLU A 134 -1.16 12.80 -13.50
C GLU A 134 -0.17 12.18 -12.50
N CYS A 135 0.64 11.20 -12.92
CA CYS A 135 1.69 10.59 -12.12
C CYS A 135 2.98 11.37 -12.31
N ASP A 136 3.32 12.16 -11.30
CA ASP A 136 4.54 12.97 -11.23
C ASP A 136 5.61 12.33 -10.34
N VAL A 137 5.47 11.03 -10.10
CA VAL A 137 6.36 10.23 -9.25
C VAL A 137 7.55 9.76 -10.09
N GLU A 138 8.75 9.78 -9.51
CA GLU A 138 9.95 9.32 -10.21
C GLU A 138 9.86 7.84 -10.58
N ASN A 139 10.09 7.52 -11.86
CA ASN A 139 9.96 6.16 -12.41
C ASN A 139 10.96 5.13 -11.85
N ASP A 140 12.02 5.58 -11.17
CA ASP A 140 13.04 4.71 -10.59
C ASP A 140 12.66 4.18 -9.19
N ASN A 141 11.51 4.59 -8.68
CA ASN A 141 11.00 4.15 -7.40
C ASN A 141 10.19 2.86 -7.53
N TYR A 142 10.49 1.90 -6.66
CA TYR A 142 9.76 0.66 -6.57
C TYR A 142 8.55 0.80 -5.64
N TYR A 143 7.38 0.44 -6.15
CA TYR A 143 6.14 0.37 -5.38
C TYR A 143 5.54 -1.01 -5.44
N TRP A 144 5.09 -1.50 -4.32
CA TRP A 144 4.36 -2.76 -4.20
C TRP A 144 2.90 -2.48 -3.83
N LEU A 145 1.97 -2.83 -4.71
CA LEU A 145 0.56 -2.92 -4.37
C LEU A 145 0.34 -4.24 -3.64
N ALA A 146 0.01 -4.16 -2.36
CA ALA A 146 -0.26 -5.33 -1.53
C ALA A 146 -1.68 -5.27 -0.96
N THR A 147 -2.32 -6.42 -0.88
CA THR A 147 -3.56 -6.57 -0.14
C THR A 147 -3.29 -6.87 1.33
N ILE A 148 -4.30 -6.66 2.18
CA ILE A 148 -4.16 -7.01 3.60
C ILE A 148 -3.87 -8.51 3.79
N SER A 149 -4.48 -9.38 2.97
CA SER A 149 -4.24 -10.82 3.03
C SER A 149 -2.82 -11.22 2.63
N GLU A 150 -2.19 -10.50 1.68
CA GLU A 150 -0.77 -10.70 1.35
C GLU A 150 0.12 -10.26 2.51
N MET A 151 -0.19 -9.11 3.12
CA MET A 151 0.56 -8.62 4.28
C MET A 151 0.43 -9.54 5.50
N GLU A 152 -0.75 -10.12 5.77
CA GLU A 152 -0.95 -11.13 6.81
C GLU A 152 -0.02 -12.32 6.62
N ARG A 153 0.05 -12.85 5.40
CA ARG A 153 0.92 -13.98 5.07
C ARG A 153 2.39 -13.61 5.21
N LEU A 154 2.78 -12.46 4.69
CA LEU A 154 4.16 -11.97 4.74
C LEU A 154 4.63 -11.76 6.18
N LEU A 155 3.84 -11.09 7.00
CA LEU A 155 4.15 -10.82 8.40
C LEU A 155 4.11 -12.10 9.25
N THR A 156 3.26 -13.07 8.92
CA THR A 156 3.28 -14.40 9.53
C THR A 156 4.58 -15.14 9.22
N VAL A 157 5.10 -15.05 7.99
CA VAL A 157 6.42 -15.58 7.65
C VAL A 157 7.50 -14.85 8.43
N ALA A 158 7.45 -13.51 8.48
CA ALA A 158 8.40 -12.71 9.24
C ALA A 158 8.48 -13.14 10.72
N LYS A 159 7.35 -13.44 11.35
CA LYS A 159 7.28 -13.93 12.72
C LYS A 159 7.98 -15.28 12.91
N ASN A 160 7.81 -16.18 11.97
CA ASN A 160 8.24 -17.57 12.11
C ASN A 160 9.64 -17.85 11.52
N ASP A 161 10.02 -17.14 10.46
CA ASP A 161 11.28 -17.33 9.73
C ASP A 161 11.72 -16.04 9.04
N ARG A 162 12.61 -15.30 9.71
CA ARG A 162 13.15 -14.02 9.23
C ARG A 162 13.94 -14.18 7.92
N LYS A 163 14.67 -15.27 7.77
CA LYS A 163 15.44 -15.53 6.55
C LYS A 163 14.52 -15.72 5.36
N LYS A 164 13.48 -16.52 5.54
CA LYS A 164 12.47 -16.74 4.49
C LYS A 164 11.71 -15.45 4.13
N PHE A 165 11.45 -14.61 5.13
CA PHE A 165 10.89 -13.27 4.89
C PHE A 165 11.83 -12.43 4.01
N ASP A 166 13.12 -12.35 4.36
CA ASP A 166 14.12 -11.63 3.57
C ASP A 166 14.21 -12.16 2.13
N ASP A 167 14.20 -13.48 1.95
CA ASP A 167 14.26 -14.11 0.63
C ASP A 167 13.02 -13.75 -0.21
N ILE A 168 11.81 -13.79 0.38
CA ILE A 168 10.56 -13.41 -0.30
C ILE A 168 10.60 -11.95 -0.77
N ILE A 169 11.07 -11.05 0.11
CA ILE A 169 11.17 -9.62 -0.23
C ILE A 169 12.18 -9.40 -1.36
N CYS A 170 13.36 -10.05 -1.30
CA CYS A 170 14.34 -9.95 -2.37
C CYS A 170 13.80 -10.46 -3.69
N ASP A 171 13.21 -11.65 -3.69
CA ASP A 171 12.60 -12.24 -4.89
C ASP A 171 11.51 -11.36 -5.51
N LYS A 172 10.75 -10.66 -4.68
CA LYS A 172 9.69 -9.75 -5.13
C LYS A 172 10.29 -8.51 -5.78
N VAL A 173 11.27 -7.88 -5.11
CA VAL A 173 11.95 -6.68 -5.62
C VAL A 173 12.71 -6.99 -6.91
N ASP A 174 13.45 -8.10 -6.95
CA ASP A 174 14.23 -8.48 -8.13
C ASP A 174 13.36 -8.77 -9.35
N ARG A 175 12.25 -9.49 -9.17
CA ARG A 175 11.32 -9.80 -10.28
C ARG A 175 10.71 -8.55 -10.90
N GLU A 176 10.28 -7.59 -10.09
CA GLU A 176 9.62 -6.39 -10.60
C GLU A 176 10.60 -5.37 -11.17
N LEU A 177 11.84 -5.28 -10.65
CA LEU A 177 12.90 -4.53 -11.29
C LEU A 177 13.25 -5.08 -12.70
N HIS A 178 13.26 -6.40 -12.86
CA HIS A 178 13.50 -7.02 -14.16
C HIS A 178 12.36 -6.76 -15.15
N HIS A 179 11.11 -6.72 -14.72
CA HIS A 179 9.98 -6.38 -15.57
C HIS A 179 10.03 -4.90 -16.03
N SER A 180 10.39 -3.97 -15.17
CA SER A 180 10.51 -2.55 -15.52
C SER A 180 11.66 -2.27 -16.50
N LEU A 181 12.72 -3.08 -16.49
CA LEU A 181 13.85 -2.95 -17.42
C LEU A 181 13.59 -3.59 -18.80
N ALA A 182 12.80 -4.66 -18.86
CA ALA A 182 12.46 -5.35 -20.10
C ALA A 182 11.51 -4.55 -21.02
N GLY A 183 10.72 -3.62 -20.44
CA GLY A 183 9.83 -2.74 -21.22
C GLY A 183 10.49 -1.50 -21.81
N LYS A 184 11.79 -1.27 -21.55
CA LYS A 184 12.56 -0.10 -22.03
C LYS A 184 13.55 -0.42 -23.15
N SER A 185 13.47 -1.62 -23.77
CA SER A 185 14.32 -2.02 -24.92
C SER A 185 13.59 -1.87 -26.26
#